data_5a2d748cb7fba76a3df6492ee97961d9
#
_entry.id   5a2d748cb7fba76a3df6492ee97961d9
#
_cell.length_a   1.000
_cell.length_b   1.000
_cell.length_c   1.000
_cell.angle_alpha   90.00
_cell.angle_beta   90.00
_cell.angle_gamma   90.00
#
_symmetry.space_group_name_H-M   'P 1'
#
loop_
_entity.id
_entity.type
_entity.pdbx_description
1 polymer ?
#
loop_
_entity_poly.entity_id
_entity_poly.type
_entity_poly.pdbx_seq_one_letter_code
_entity_poly.pdbx_strand_id
1 'polypeptide(L)'
;MKPTLPLLFIASLAANPFSTRADDLGYTDTPIIPGTKWHVHDSGRPQPRIITPGEFGTAQKAGTAPSDAVVLFNGTDLAAWKSGGGEAKWKVVDGDAVAGGGDIQTKENFGPDFQLHFEWTAPTPAKGNGQGRGNSGVFLFGRYEVQVLDNYENKTYPDGQATAIYGYLPPQVNASRKPGEWQAYDIIFEGPRFKDGKLEKPAIVTVLHNGVVTQNHTVLIGDTPHRAVGTYHAHPEKGPIKLQDHGNPVRYRNIWIREIHMPSPEDIGSGPVIPK
;
A
#
# COMPACT_ATOMS: atom_id res chain seq x y z
N MET A 1 7.91 9.57 -94.67
CA MET A 1 7.66 9.90 -93.31
C MET A 1 7.80 8.64 -92.47
N LYS A 2 8.86 8.55 -91.69
CA LYS A 2 9.10 7.44 -90.77
C LYS A 2 8.63 7.84 -89.33
N PRO A 3 7.90 7.02 -88.59
CA PRO A 3 7.56 7.36 -87.22
C PRO A 3 8.76 7.03 -86.29
N THR A 4 9.15 8.01 -85.52
CA THR A 4 10.06 7.89 -84.39
C THR A 4 9.36 7.33 -83.17
N LEU A 5 9.87 6.21 -82.67
CA LEU A 5 9.41 5.56 -81.44
C LEU A 5 10.06 6.25 -80.21
N PRO A 6 9.37 6.63 -79.14
CA PRO A 6 9.98 7.18 -77.96
C PRO A 6 10.59 6.05 -77.09
N LEU A 7 11.84 6.26 -76.69
CA LEU A 7 12.56 5.41 -75.75
C LEU A 7 12.01 5.60 -74.37
N LEU A 8 11.40 4.54 -73.78
CA LEU A 8 10.90 4.54 -72.38
C LEU A 8 12.09 4.26 -71.46
N PHE A 9 12.50 5.26 -70.67
CA PHE A 9 13.46 5.08 -69.59
C PHE A 9 12.77 4.47 -68.44
N ILE A 10 13.01 3.20 -68.13
CA ILE A 10 12.61 2.55 -66.90
C ILE A 10 13.65 2.87 -65.84
N ALA A 11 13.32 3.83 -64.95
CA ALA A 11 14.09 4.08 -63.75
C ALA A 11 13.78 2.95 -62.74
N SER A 12 14.74 2.02 -62.58
CA SER A 12 14.64 1.05 -61.50
C SER A 12 14.90 1.75 -60.19
N LEU A 13 13.83 1.95 -59.39
CA LEU A 13 13.95 2.28 -57.97
C LEU A 13 14.59 1.07 -57.28
N ALA A 14 15.85 1.20 -56.92
CA ALA A 14 16.48 0.31 -55.96
C ALA A 14 15.78 0.54 -54.60
N ALA A 15 14.87 -0.36 -54.22
CA ALA A 15 14.35 -0.40 -52.87
C ALA A 15 15.53 -0.79 -51.97
N ASN A 16 16.06 0.17 -51.22
CA ASN A 16 16.89 -0.13 -50.08
C ASN A 16 16.03 -0.95 -49.11
N PRO A 17 16.42 -2.18 -48.75
CA PRO A 17 15.79 -2.83 -47.64
C PRO A 17 16.17 -2.02 -46.38
N PHE A 18 15.27 -1.19 -45.92
CA PHE A 18 15.35 -0.77 -44.53
C PHE A 18 15.25 -2.05 -43.68
N SER A 19 16.43 -2.58 -43.36
CA SER A 19 16.54 -3.52 -42.25
C SER A 19 16.05 -2.75 -41.02
N THR A 20 14.80 -2.97 -40.63
CA THR A 20 14.35 -2.66 -39.29
C THR A 20 15.15 -3.57 -38.36
N ARG A 21 16.35 -3.14 -37.99
CA ARG A 21 17.01 -3.62 -36.79
C ARG A 21 15.97 -3.50 -35.71
N ALA A 22 15.65 -4.61 -35.05
CA ALA A 22 14.91 -4.55 -33.81
C ALA A 22 15.61 -3.48 -32.97
N ASP A 23 14.93 -2.38 -32.68
CA ASP A 23 15.51 -1.26 -32.00
C ASP A 23 16.20 -1.80 -30.74
N ASP A 24 17.51 -1.57 -30.65
CA ASP A 24 18.25 -1.81 -29.42
C ASP A 24 17.63 -0.87 -28.38
N LEU A 25 16.69 -1.41 -27.57
CA LEU A 25 15.91 -0.66 -26.58
C LEU A 25 16.77 -0.20 -25.40
N GLY A 26 18.08 -0.25 -25.52
CA GLY A 26 19.03 0.12 -24.48
C GLY A 26 20.47 0.17 -24.99
N TYR A 27 21.41 0.27 -24.06
CA TYR A 27 22.83 0.46 -24.34
C TYR A 27 23.68 -0.54 -23.54
N THR A 28 24.76 -1.01 -24.17
CA THR A 28 25.77 -1.90 -23.55
C THR A 28 27.16 -1.24 -23.49
N ASP A 29 27.28 -0.02 -24.04
CA ASP A 29 28.51 0.78 -24.11
C ASP A 29 28.53 1.95 -23.11
N THR A 30 27.52 2.06 -22.28
CA THR A 30 27.42 3.07 -21.20
C THR A 30 28.11 2.60 -19.94
N PRO A 31 28.41 3.51 -18.97
CA PRO A 31 28.99 3.11 -17.69
C PRO A 31 28.14 2.09 -16.95
N ILE A 32 28.79 1.18 -16.23
CA ILE A 32 28.13 0.24 -15.32
C ILE A 32 27.66 1.02 -14.09
N ILE A 33 26.42 0.78 -13.66
CA ILE A 33 25.87 1.34 -12.42
C ILE A 33 26.65 0.74 -11.24
N PRO A 34 27.25 1.57 -10.36
CA PRO A 34 28.07 1.08 -9.24
C PRO A 34 27.36 0.05 -8.37
N GLY A 35 28.01 -1.08 -8.10
CA GLY A 35 27.46 -2.17 -7.28
C GLY A 35 26.52 -3.12 -8.02
N THR A 36 26.33 -2.93 -9.33
CA THR A 36 25.53 -3.83 -10.18
C THR A 36 26.34 -4.37 -11.34
N LYS A 37 25.77 -5.30 -12.10
CA LYS A 37 26.31 -5.79 -13.38
C LYS A 37 25.72 -5.06 -14.60
N TRP A 38 24.84 -4.08 -14.38
CA TRP A 38 24.03 -3.46 -15.42
C TRP A 38 24.63 -2.15 -15.91
N HIS A 39 24.61 -1.95 -17.20
CA HIS A 39 24.91 -0.66 -17.80
C HIS A 39 23.76 0.34 -17.54
N VAL A 40 24.07 1.62 -17.59
CA VAL A 40 23.03 2.67 -17.61
C VAL A 40 22.17 2.46 -18.86
N HIS A 41 20.86 2.35 -18.70
CA HIS A 41 19.90 2.03 -19.77
C HIS A 41 20.12 0.66 -20.42
N ASP A 42 20.60 -0.32 -19.68
CA ASP A 42 20.78 -1.70 -20.15
C ASP A 42 19.44 -2.38 -20.39
N SER A 43 19.13 -2.70 -21.64
CA SER A 43 17.90 -3.41 -22.02
C SER A 43 17.88 -4.88 -21.57
N GLY A 44 19.03 -5.43 -21.19
CA GLY A 44 19.14 -6.78 -20.63
C GLY A 44 18.68 -6.90 -19.17
N ARG A 45 18.39 -5.76 -18.48
CA ARG A 45 17.81 -5.81 -17.14
C ARG A 45 16.42 -6.43 -17.17
N PRO A 46 16.05 -7.21 -16.13
CA PRO A 46 14.68 -7.74 -16.01
C PRO A 46 13.66 -6.61 -16.10
N GLN A 47 12.68 -6.79 -16.97
CA GLN A 47 11.58 -5.84 -17.08
C GLN A 47 10.69 -5.92 -15.84
N PRO A 48 10.13 -4.78 -15.37
CA PRO A 48 9.18 -4.78 -14.27
C PRO A 48 7.95 -5.60 -14.63
N ARG A 49 7.40 -6.30 -13.64
CA ARG A 49 6.16 -7.07 -13.80
C ARG A 49 5.00 -6.14 -14.16
N ILE A 50 4.26 -6.51 -15.19
CA ILE A 50 3.05 -5.77 -15.59
C ILE A 50 1.90 -6.22 -14.68
N ILE A 51 1.21 -5.27 -14.08
CA ILE A 51 -0.02 -5.47 -13.33
C ILE A 51 -1.11 -4.55 -13.87
N THR A 52 -2.37 -4.96 -13.70
CA THR A 52 -3.51 -4.05 -13.93
C THR A 52 -3.77 -3.27 -12.65
N PRO A 53 -3.69 -1.93 -12.67
CA PRO A 53 -4.00 -1.12 -11.49
C PRO A 53 -5.49 -1.24 -11.13
N GLY A 54 -5.81 -1.11 -9.85
CA GLY A 54 -7.18 -0.98 -9.37
C GLY A 54 -7.79 0.39 -9.70
N GLU A 55 -9.10 0.51 -9.52
CA GLU A 55 -9.83 1.77 -9.64
C GLU A 55 -9.94 2.44 -8.27
N PHE A 56 -9.89 3.77 -8.24
CA PHE A 56 -10.16 4.52 -7.02
C PHE A 56 -11.65 4.49 -6.66
N GLY A 57 -11.94 4.43 -5.36
CA GLY A 57 -13.31 4.52 -4.86
C GLY A 57 -13.89 5.93 -4.98
N THR A 58 -15.21 5.98 -5.06
CA THR A 58 -16.01 7.22 -5.03
C THR A 58 -16.96 7.18 -3.82
N ALA A 59 -17.72 8.25 -3.62
CA ALA A 59 -18.75 8.27 -2.58
C ALA A 59 -19.80 7.15 -2.76
N GLN A 60 -20.10 6.78 -4.01
CA GLN A 60 -21.15 5.82 -4.36
C GLN A 60 -20.63 4.41 -4.66
N LYS A 61 -19.36 4.29 -5.04
CA LYS A 61 -18.79 3.02 -5.50
C LYS A 61 -17.46 2.76 -4.80
N ALA A 62 -17.29 1.57 -4.24
CA ALA A 62 -15.99 1.10 -3.76
C ALA A 62 -14.98 1.06 -4.90
N GLY A 63 -13.72 1.30 -4.59
CA GLY A 63 -12.62 1.07 -5.50
C GLY A 63 -12.43 -0.42 -5.80
N THR A 64 -11.43 -0.76 -6.57
CA THR A 64 -11.06 -2.14 -6.88
C THR A 64 -9.58 -2.40 -6.59
N ALA A 65 -9.26 -3.63 -6.26
CA ALA A 65 -7.90 -4.06 -6.00
C ALA A 65 -7.07 -4.13 -7.31
N PRO A 66 -5.75 -3.87 -7.27
CA PRO A 66 -4.87 -4.21 -8.38
C PRO A 66 -4.77 -5.72 -8.58
N SER A 67 -4.40 -6.13 -9.79
CA SER A 67 -4.46 -7.55 -10.21
C SER A 67 -3.52 -8.49 -9.46
N ASP A 68 -2.55 -7.96 -8.74
CA ASP A 68 -1.59 -8.73 -7.93
C ASP A 68 -1.87 -8.67 -6.42
N ALA A 69 -3.00 -8.08 -6.03
CA ALA A 69 -3.40 -8.00 -4.63
C ALA A 69 -4.24 -9.21 -4.20
N VAL A 70 -4.12 -9.55 -2.94
CA VAL A 70 -5.04 -10.43 -2.23
C VAL A 70 -6.21 -9.59 -1.72
N VAL A 71 -7.41 -9.90 -2.18
CA VAL A 71 -8.63 -9.21 -1.73
C VAL A 71 -9.06 -9.79 -0.38
N LEU A 72 -9.08 -8.95 0.64
CA LEU A 72 -9.48 -9.31 2.00
C LEU A 72 -10.97 -9.06 2.25
N PHE A 73 -11.57 -8.09 1.55
CA PHE A 73 -13.01 -7.82 1.58
C PHE A 73 -13.44 -7.05 0.33
N ASN A 74 -14.41 -7.60 -0.37
CA ASN A 74 -14.97 -7.05 -1.62
C ASN A 74 -16.47 -6.69 -1.54
N GLY A 75 -17.01 -6.68 -0.33
CA GLY A 75 -18.44 -6.40 -0.12
C GLY A 75 -19.34 -7.63 -0.01
N THR A 76 -18.80 -8.85 -0.18
CA THR A 76 -19.60 -10.08 -0.21
C THR A 76 -19.67 -10.77 1.16
N ASP A 77 -18.51 -11.10 1.72
CA ASP A 77 -18.42 -11.86 2.97
C ASP A 77 -17.11 -11.56 3.72
N LEU A 78 -17.01 -12.09 4.92
CA LEU A 78 -15.81 -11.98 5.77
C LEU A 78 -14.99 -13.29 5.81
N ALA A 79 -15.01 -14.07 4.74
CA ALA A 79 -14.35 -15.39 4.69
C ALA A 79 -12.85 -15.34 4.97
N ALA A 80 -12.17 -14.23 4.64
CA ALA A 80 -10.75 -14.00 4.94
C ALA A 80 -10.49 -13.67 6.42
N TRP A 81 -11.53 -13.41 7.23
CA TRP A 81 -11.43 -12.89 8.60
C TRP A 81 -11.90 -13.89 9.65
N LYS A 82 -11.43 -13.70 10.89
CA LYS A 82 -11.85 -14.46 12.08
C LYS A 82 -11.91 -13.55 13.31
N SER A 83 -12.72 -13.93 14.32
CA SER A 83 -12.74 -13.34 15.65
C SER A 83 -12.25 -14.37 16.67
N GLY A 84 -11.11 -14.10 17.32
CA GLY A 84 -10.50 -15.10 18.22
C GLY A 84 -10.32 -16.45 17.53
N GLY A 85 -10.92 -17.50 18.06
CA GLY A 85 -10.84 -18.87 17.51
C GLY A 85 -11.99 -19.23 16.54
N GLY A 86 -12.91 -18.30 16.23
CA GLY A 86 -14.11 -18.58 15.43
C GLY A 86 -14.29 -17.64 14.24
N GLU A 87 -15.45 -17.72 13.60
CA GLU A 87 -15.81 -16.86 12.47
C GLU A 87 -15.87 -15.38 12.87
N ALA A 88 -15.56 -14.49 11.93
CA ALA A 88 -15.72 -13.05 12.13
C ALA A 88 -17.16 -12.69 12.47
N LYS A 89 -17.35 -11.86 13.50
CA LYS A 89 -18.68 -11.50 14.04
C LYS A 89 -19.24 -10.20 13.45
N TRP A 90 -18.44 -9.45 12.72
CA TRP A 90 -18.91 -8.24 12.05
C TRP A 90 -20.00 -8.58 11.04
N LYS A 91 -20.88 -7.63 10.79
CA LYS A 91 -21.96 -7.80 9.81
C LYS A 91 -21.55 -7.18 8.48
N VAL A 92 -21.99 -7.80 7.38
CA VAL A 92 -21.95 -7.17 6.07
C VAL A 92 -23.32 -6.53 5.82
N VAL A 93 -23.33 -5.23 5.62
CA VAL A 93 -24.56 -4.43 5.42
C VAL A 93 -24.33 -3.52 4.21
N ASP A 94 -25.14 -3.67 3.18
CA ASP A 94 -25.07 -2.90 1.93
C ASP A 94 -23.67 -2.97 1.25
N GLY A 95 -23.00 -4.11 1.37
CA GLY A 95 -21.66 -4.31 0.82
C GLY A 95 -20.51 -3.79 1.68
N ASP A 96 -20.79 -3.32 2.90
CA ASP A 96 -19.76 -2.85 3.83
C ASP A 96 -19.63 -3.77 5.04
N ALA A 97 -18.41 -4.01 5.51
CA ALA A 97 -18.13 -4.65 6.79
C ALA A 97 -18.32 -3.63 7.92
N VAL A 98 -19.24 -3.90 8.83
CA VAL A 98 -19.61 -3.00 9.94
C VAL A 98 -18.99 -3.51 11.24
N ALA A 99 -18.16 -2.69 11.89
CA ALA A 99 -17.52 -3.04 13.15
C ALA A 99 -18.55 -3.33 14.24
N GLY A 100 -18.37 -4.46 14.93
CA GLY A 100 -19.26 -4.88 16.03
C GLY A 100 -19.09 -6.36 16.37
N GLY A 101 -19.13 -6.68 17.66
CA GLY A 101 -18.98 -8.05 18.17
C GLY A 101 -17.54 -8.47 18.46
N GLY A 102 -16.65 -7.50 18.59
CA GLY A 102 -15.22 -7.63 18.89
C GLY A 102 -14.31 -7.53 17.68
N ASP A 103 -13.02 -7.49 17.92
CA ASP A 103 -12.01 -7.38 16.88
C ASP A 103 -12.06 -8.54 15.88
N ILE A 104 -11.71 -8.25 14.64
CA ILE A 104 -11.48 -9.27 13.61
C ILE A 104 -10.03 -9.20 13.12
N GLN A 105 -9.48 -10.34 12.72
CA GLN A 105 -8.16 -10.41 12.10
C GLN A 105 -8.18 -11.37 10.91
N THR A 106 -7.24 -11.18 9.99
CA THR A 106 -7.10 -12.09 8.85
C THR A 106 -6.76 -13.50 9.31
N LYS A 107 -7.28 -14.52 8.59
CA LYS A 107 -6.93 -15.92 8.78
C LYS A 107 -5.48 -16.18 8.36
N GLU A 108 -5.06 -15.52 7.29
CA GLU A 108 -3.69 -15.56 6.76
C GLU A 108 -2.81 -14.50 7.39
N ASN A 109 -1.50 -14.75 7.39
CA ASN A 109 -0.45 -13.83 7.81
C ASN A 109 0.24 -13.25 6.57
N PHE A 110 0.50 -11.95 6.59
CA PHE A 110 1.14 -11.19 5.52
C PHE A 110 2.48 -10.62 5.97
N GLY A 111 3.36 -10.34 5.02
CA GLY A 111 4.65 -9.74 5.28
C GLY A 111 5.82 -10.42 4.53
N PRO A 112 7.06 -9.99 4.80
CA PRO A 112 7.38 -8.96 5.80
C PRO A 112 7.02 -7.54 5.38
N ASP A 113 6.99 -7.24 4.08
CA ASP A 113 6.72 -5.91 3.55
C ASP A 113 5.48 -5.95 2.64
N PHE A 114 4.59 -4.99 2.78
CA PHE A 114 3.34 -4.96 2.01
C PHE A 114 2.78 -3.55 1.85
N GLN A 115 1.92 -3.41 0.87
CA GLN A 115 0.94 -2.34 0.75
C GLN A 115 -0.43 -2.86 1.19
N LEU A 116 -1.08 -2.15 2.10
CA LEU A 116 -2.45 -2.40 2.55
C LEU A 116 -3.30 -1.19 2.16
N HIS A 117 -4.43 -1.46 1.54
CA HIS A 117 -5.44 -0.45 1.22
C HIS A 117 -6.78 -0.81 1.83
N PHE A 118 -7.50 0.18 2.28
CA PHE A 118 -8.91 0.05 2.64
C PHE A 118 -9.62 1.39 2.58
N GLU A 119 -10.92 1.31 2.32
CA GLU A 119 -11.82 2.46 2.47
C GLU A 119 -12.66 2.29 3.73
N TRP A 120 -12.91 3.39 4.42
CA TRP A 120 -13.68 3.37 5.67
C TRP A 120 -14.54 4.63 5.79
N THR A 121 -15.58 4.56 6.63
CA THR A 121 -16.39 5.72 6.98
C THR A 121 -16.83 5.68 8.42
N ALA A 122 -16.78 6.84 9.07
CA ALA A 122 -17.31 7.01 10.43
C ALA A 122 -18.84 7.02 10.42
N PRO A 123 -19.49 6.56 11.52
CA PRO A 123 -20.95 6.60 11.63
C PRO A 123 -21.52 8.01 11.50
N THR A 124 -22.66 8.13 10.82
CA THR A 124 -23.45 9.37 10.74
C THR A 124 -24.87 9.13 11.18
N PRO A 125 -25.49 10.04 11.99
CA PRO A 125 -24.88 11.23 12.57
C PRO A 125 -23.77 10.89 13.55
N ALA A 126 -22.75 11.76 13.62
CA ALA A 126 -21.64 11.59 14.58
C ALA A 126 -22.15 11.54 16.02
N LYS A 127 -21.64 10.60 16.81
CA LYS A 127 -21.97 10.45 18.23
C LYS A 127 -20.70 10.40 19.06
N GLY A 128 -20.71 11.06 20.22
CA GLY A 128 -19.55 11.15 21.09
C GLY A 128 -18.56 12.24 20.72
N ASN A 129 -17.42 12.23 21.36
CA ASN A 129 -16.29 13.15 21.13
C ASN A 129 -14.97 12.46 21.45
N GLY A 130 -13.85 13.07 21.05
CA GLY A 130 -12.50 12.54 21.27
C GLY A 130 -12.40 11.09 20.78
N GLN A 131 -11.84 10.23 21.60
CA GLN A 131 -11.69 8.78 21.31
C GLN A 131 -13.00 7.98 21.36
N GLY A 132 -14.09 8.56 21.83
CA GLY A 132 -15.42 7.94 21.80
C GLY A 132 -16.21 8.17 20.50
N ARG A 133 -15.60 8.77 19.47
CA ARG A 133 -16.31 9.18 18.25
C ARG A 133 -15.71 8.49 17.02
N GLY A 134 -16.46 7.53 16.44
CA GLY A 134 -16.06 6.84 15.21
C GLY A 134 -14.69 6.18 15.31
N ASN A 135 -14.42 5.54 16.45
CA ASN A 135 -13.13 4.94 16.77
C ASN A 135 -13.03 3.49 16.27
N SER A 136 -11.90 3.17 15.73
CA SER A 136 -11.43 1.85 15.36
C SER A 136 -9.89 1.88 15.29
N GLY A 137 -9.25 0.84 14.72
CA GLY A 137 -7.82 0.78 14.52
C GLY A 137 -7.47 -0.31 13.53
N VAL A 138 -6.39 -0.12 12.80
CA VAL A 138 -5.80 -1.14 11.92
C VAL A 138 -4.45 -1.53 12.49
N PHE A 139 -4.29 -2.80 12.83
CA PHE A 139 -3.07 -3.31 13.43
C PHE A 139 -2.30 -4.15 12.42
N LEU A 140 -1.14 -3.66 12.03
CA LEU A 140 -0.18 -4.36 11.18
C LEU A 140 0.49 -5.44 12.03
N PHE A 141 0.52 -6.68 11.54
CA PHE A 141 0.94 -7.87 12.30
C PHE A 141 0.14 -8.10 13.60
N GLY A 142 -1.06 -7.51 13.72
CA GLY A 142 -1.85 -7.52 14.94
C GLY A 142 -1.23 -6.75 16.12
N ARG A 143 -0.21 -5.92 15.89
CA ARG A 143 0.65 -5.27 16.91
C ARG A 143 0.78 -3.77 16.75
N TYR A 144 1.04 -3.30 15.52
CA TYR A 144 1.41 -1.91 15.22
C TYR A 144 0.17 -1.19 14.71
N GLU A 145 -0.43 -0.36 15.56
CA GLU A 145 -1.69 0.31 15.24
C GLU A 145 -1.48 1.58 14.45
N VAL A 146 -2.14 1.65 13.31
CA VAL A 146 -2.47 2.88 12.60
C VAL A 146 -3.91 3.23 12.97
N GLN A 147 -4.10 4.37 13.64
CA GLN A 147 -5.39 4.76 14.20
C GLN A 147 -6.44 5.06 13.13
N VAL A 148 -7.67 4.63 13.39
CA VAL A 148 -8.88 5.02 12.66
C VAL A 148 -9.80 5.76 13.61
N LEU A 149 -10.10 7.04 13.31
CA LEU A 149 -10.91 7.88 14.16
C LEU A 149 -11.65 8.93 13.32
N ASP A 150 -12.86 9.27 13.68
CA ASP A 150 -13.52 10.48 13.17
C ASP A 150 -12.84 11.73 13.74
N ASN A 151 -11.94 12.30 12.97
CA ASN A 151 -11.20 13.53 13.32
C ASN A 151 -11.74 14.81 12.68
N TYR A 152 -12.86 14.72 11.95
CA TYR A 152 -13.46 15.91 11.39
C TYR A 152 -14.09 16.77 12.49
N GLU A 153 -13.50 17.95 12.76
CA GLU A 153 -13.94 18.86 13.85
C GLU A 153 -14.05 18.13 15.21
N ASN A 154 -13.15 17.19 15.48
CA ASN A 154 -13.12 16.41 16.70
C ASN A 154 -11.75 16.51 17.37
N LYS A 155 -11.69 17.13 18.55
CA LYS A 155 -10.46 17.28 19.32
C LYS A 155 -10.18 16.04 20.16
N THR A 156 -8.96 15.56 20.11
CA THR A 156 -8.44 14.48 20.96
C THR A 156 -6.93 14.67 21.13
N TYR A 157 -6.27 13.78 21.87
CA TYR A 157 -4.81 13.80 21.93
C TYR A 157 -4.22 13.51 20.53
N PRO A 158 -3.15 14.23 20.13
CA PRO A 158 -2.66 14.19 18.75
C PRO A 158 -2.20 12.81 18.29
N ASP A 159 -1.58 12.02 19.15
CA ASP A 159 -1.09 10.66 18.89
C ASP A 159 -2.18 9.57 18.95
N GLY A 160 -3.44 9.97 19.02
CA GLY A 160 -4.61 9.12 18.83
C GLY A 160 -5.55 9.63 17.74
N GLN A 161 -5.10 10.56 16.90
CA GLN A 161 -5.86 11.01 15.74
C GLN A 161 -5.80 10.00 14.59
N ALA A 162 -6.67 10.14 13.60
CA ALA A 162 -6.67 9.33 12.38
C ALA A 162 -5.27 9.30 11.75
N THR A 163 -4.77 8.10 11.43
CA THR A 163 -3.42 7.81 10.93
C THR A 163 -2.25 8.09 11.90
N ALA A 164 -2.52 8.40 13.17
CA ALA A 164 -1.46 8.36 14.16
C ALA A 164 -0.86 6.95 14.26
N ILE A 165 0.42 6.85 14.55
CA ILE A 165 0.99 5.64 15.15
C ILE A 165 0.61 5.71 16.62
N TYR A 166 -0.40 4.93 16.99
CA TYR A 166 -1.14 5.11 18.23
C TYR A 166 -0.25 5.16 19.47
N GLY A 167 -0.46 6.22 20.29
CA GLY A 167 0.33 6.44 21.51
C GLY A 167 1.80 6.80 21.30
N TYR A 168 2.21 7.05 20.04
CA TYR A 168 3.62 7.36 19.73
C TYR A 168 3.77 8.64 18.90
N LEU A 169 3.22 8.66 17.67
CA LEU A 169 3.46 9.77 16.75
C LEU A 169 2.16 10.26 16.10
N PRO A 170 1.84 11.56 16.24
CA PRO A 170 0.71 12.15 15.55
C PRO A 170 0.88 12.12 14.03
N PRO A 171 -0.22 12.20 13.25
CA PRO A 171 -0.14 12.46 11.82
C PRO A 171 0.44 13.85 11.56
N GLN A 172 1.15 14.03 10.44
CA GLN A 172 1.70 15.33 10.03
C GLN A 172 0.60 16.36 9.72
N VAL A 173 -0.54 15.88 9.23
CA VAL A 173 -1.71 16.68 8.89
C VAL A 173 -2.98 15.88 9.14
N ASN A 174 -4.10 16.58 9.40
CA ASN A 174 -5.43 15.97 9.45
C ASN A 174 -6.10 16.08 8.07
N ALA A 175 -6.20 14.95 7.37
CA ALA A 175 -6.85 14.86 6.05
C ALA A 175 -8.24 14.23 6.12
N SER A 176 -8.90 14.24 7.30
CA SER A 176 -10.20 13.61 7.52
C SER A 176 -11.32 14.31 6.77
N ARG A 177 -12.23 13.52 6.22
CA ARG A 177 -13.52 13.96 5.67
C ARG A 177 -14.60 13.90 6.73
N LYS A 178 -15.77 14.48 6.43
CA LYS A 178 -16.92 14.48 7.34
C LYS A 178 -17.41 13.06 7.64
N PRO A 179 -17.99 12.82 8.85
CA PRO A 179 -18.64 11.55 9.14
C PRO A 179 -19.68 11.19 8.09
N GLY A 180 -19.73 9.93 7.68
CA GLY A 180 -20.55 9.44 6.58
C GLY A 180 -19.92 9.57 5.18
N GLU A 181 -18.87 10.36 5.02
CA GLU A 181 -18.08 10.36 3.77
C GLU A 181 -17.02 9.26 3.81
N TRP A 182 -16.83 8.59 2.67
CA TRP A 182 -15.81 7.56 2.51
C TRP A 182 -14.41 8.16 2.49
N GLN A 183 -13.51 7.53 3.20
CA GLN A 183 -12.11 7.87 3.35
C GLN A 183 -11.26 6.66 2.96
N ALA A 184 -10.07 6.89 2.46
CA ALA A 184 -9.15 5.83 2.08
C ALA A 184 -7.83 5.94 2.84
N TYR A 185 -7.30 4.80 3.28
CA TYR A 185 -5.92 4.67 3.72
C TYR A 185 -5.15 3.81 2.72
N ASP A 186 -3.97 4.28 2.36
CA ASP A 186 -2.92 3.49 1.73
C ASP A 186 -1.74 3.43 2.70
N ILE A 187 -1.40 2.22 3.14
CA ILE A 187 -0.35 1.96 4.11
C ILE A 187 0.75 1.14 3.43
N ILE A 188 1.96 1.68 3.37
CA ILE A 188 3.16 0.97 2.96
C ILE A 188 3.90 0.61 4.24
N PHE A 189 4.06 -0.67 4.49
CA PHE A 189 4.68 -1.19 5.70
C PHE A 189 5.91 -2.05 5.37
N GLU A 190 7.02 -1.69 6.00
CA GLU A 190 8.22 -2.50 6.07
C GLU A 190 8.28 -3.11 7.47
N GLY A 191 8.08 -4.41 7.57
CA GLY A 191 8.07 -5.10 8.85
C GLY A 191 9.43 -5.08 9.54
N PRO A 192 9.48 -5.28 10.86
CA PRO A 192 10.75 -5.37 11.56
C PRO A 192 11.47 -6.68 11.23
N ARG A 193 12.78 -6.66 11.32
CA ARG A 193 13.61 -7.85 11.16
C ARG A 193 14.26 -8.20 12.49
N PHE A 194 14.21 -9.47 12.83
CA PHE A 194 14.84 -10.00 14.04
C PHE A 194 15.85 -11.09 13.66
N LYS A 195 16.97 -11.11 14.36
CA LYS A 195 17.96 -12.16 14.28
C LYS A 195 18.34 -12.58 15.69
N ASP A 196 18.32 -13.88 15.94
CA ASP A 196 18.63 -14.46 17.26
C ASP A 196 17.85 -13.80 18.42
N GLY A 197 16.56 -13.47 18.14
CA GLY A 197 15.67 -12.80 19.10
C GLY A 197 15.92 -11.29 19.30
N LYS A 198 16.89 -10.70 18.58
CA LYS A 198 17.23 -9.28 18.67
C LYS A 198 16.73 -8.52 17.45
N LEU A 199 16.32 -7.28 17.65
CA LEU A 199 15.93 -6.39 16.57
C LEU A 199 17.15 -6.03 15.72
N GLU A 200 17.12 -6.35 14.41
CA GLU A 200 18.10 -5.91 13.41
C GLU A 200 17.64 -4.67 12.66
N LYS A 201 16.36 -4.63 12.28
CA LYS A 201 15.75 -3.51 11.56
C LYS A 201 14.41 -3.20 12.20
N PRO A 202 14.14 -1.94 12.61
CA PRO A 202 12.83 -1.54 13.08
C PRO A 202 11.80 -1.55 11.93
N ALA A 203 10.52 -1.63 12.27
CA ALA A 203 9.45 -1.42 11.31
C ALA A 203 9.42 0.03 10.84
N ILE A 204 9.03 0.21 9.57
CA ILE A 204 8.85 1.53 8.95
C ILE A 204 7.47 1.58 8.31
N VAL A 205 6.79 2.71 8.44
CA VAL A 205 5.47 2.90 7.83
C VAL A 205 5.35 4.23 7.11
N THR A 206 4.73 4.18 5.94
CA THR A 206 4.23 5.36 5.22
C THR A 206 2.72 5.22 5.11
N VAL A 207 1.99 6.27 5.46
CA VAL A 207 0.51 6.28 5.40
C VAL A 207 0.04 7.47 4.58
N LEU A 208 -0.83 7.18 3.61
CA LEU A 208 -1.61 8.18 2.90
C LEU A 208 -3.05 8.11 3.38
N HIS A 209 -3.61 9.27 3.76
CA HIS A 209 -5.01 9.45 4.08
C HIS A 209 -5.67 10.30 3.00
N ASN A 210 -6.62 9.74 2.27
CA ASN A 210 -7.27 10.41 1.14
C ASN A 210 -6.27 10.95 0.09
N GLY A 211 -5.16 10.20 -0.14
CA GLY A 211 -4.09 10.59 -1.05
C GLY A 211 -3.08 11.59 -0.48
N VAL A 212 -3.25 12.04 0.77
CA VAL A 212 -2.32 12.95 1.45
C VAL A 212 -1.40 12.17 2.38
N VAL A 213 -0.09 12.38 2.29
CA VAL A 213 0.88 11.74 3.18
C VAL A 213 0.71 12.26 4.60
N THR A 214 0.39 11.37 5.53
CA THR A 214 0.19 11.67 6.96
C THR A 214 1.30 11.07 7.84
N GLN A 215 1.90 9.95 7.40
CA GLN A 215 3.13 9.39 7.95
C GLN A 215 4.09 9.17 6.79
N ASN A 216 5.34 9.63 6.90
CA ASN A 216 6.32 9.54 5.83
C ASN A 216 7.56 8.80 6.31
N HIS A 217 7.71 7.53 5.89
CA HIS A 217 8.86 6.69 6.25
C HIS A 217 9.15 6.70 7.77
N THR A 218 8.07 6.63 8.54
CA THR A 218 8.11 6.74 10.00
C THR A 218 8.66 5.45 10.60
N VAL A 219 9.77 5.56 11.33
CA VAL A 219 10.35 4.43 12.08
C VAL A 219 9.54 4.22 13.36
N LEU A 220 9.05 2.99 13.55
CA LEU A 220 8.32 2.60 14.76
C LEU A 220 9.30 2.25 15.88
N ILE A 221 8.92 2.53 17.12
CA ILE A 221 9.73 2.21 18.31
C ILE A 221 9.32 0.88 18.98
N GLY A 222 8.26 0.25 18.52
CA GLY A 222 7.71 -1.00 19.04
C GLY A 222 6.22 -1.14 18.75
N ASP A 223 5.55 -2.02 19.48
CA ASP A 223 4.09 -2.15 19.48
C ASP A 223 3.41 -0.86 20.03
N THR A 224 2.09 -0.81 19.96
CA THR A 224 1.31 0.41 20.27
C THR A 224 0.34 0.19 21.44
N PRO A 225 0.84 -0.02 22.66
CA PRO A 225 0.00 -0.26 23.82
C PRO A 225 -0.73 1.01 24.28
N HIS A 226 -1.94 0.86 24.81
CA HIS A 226 -2.68 1.96 25.41
C HIS A 226 -1.96 2.48 26.67
N ARG A 227 -1.66 3.79 26.72
CA ARG A 227 -1.08 4.50 27.89
C ARG A 227 0.30 3.97 28.34
N ALA A 228 1.06 3.40 27.43
CA ALA A 228 2.41 2.92 27.69
C ALA A 228 3.30 3.15 26.46
N VAL A 229 4.59 3.17 26.69
CA VAL A 229 5.57 3.22 25.59
C VAL A 229 5.75 1.81 25.01
N GLY A 230 5.60 1.69 23.70
CA GLY A 230 5.79 0.43 22.99
C GLY A 230 7.24 -0.04 23.00
N THR A 231 7.42 -1.33 22.89
CA THR A 231 8.73 -1.99 22.79
C THR A 231 8.67 -3.08 21.73
N TYR A 232 9.83 -3.46 21.19
CA TYR A 232 9.92 -4.59 20.29
C TYR A 232 10.06 -5.90 21.07
N HIS A 233 9.23 -6.86 20.70
CA HIS A 233 9.36 -8.26 21.07
C HIS A 233 9.53 -9.09 19.81
N ALA A 234 10.48 -10.00 19.77
CA ALA A 234 10.72 -10.85 18.61
C ALA A 234 9.46 -11.64 18.25
N HIS A 235 9.11 -11.63 16.98
CA HIS A 235 7.94 -12.31 16.41
C HIS A 235 8.26 -12.76 14.97
N PRO A 236 7.44 -13.63 14.37
CA PRO A 236 7.60 -14.00 12.97
C PRO A 236 7.55 -12.79 12.02
N GLU A 237 8.21 -12.92 10.87
CA GLU A 237 8.23 -11.88 9.82
C GLU A 237 6.88 -11.66 9.12
N LYS A 238 5.92 -12.55 9.35
CA LYS A 238 4.54 -12.42 8.87
C LYS A 238 3.58 -12.42 10.05
N GLY A 239 2.55 -11.60 9.94
CA GLY A 239 1.50 -11.50 10.95
C GLY A 239 0.15 -11.14 10.33
N PRO A 240 -0.95 -11.24 11.10
CA PRO A 240 -2.28 -10.92 10.65
C PRO A 240 -2.47 -9.40 10.53
N ILE A 241 -3.37 -8.98 9.68
CA ILE A 241 -4.00 -7.65 9.74
C ILE A 241 -5.19 -7.76 10.68
N LYS A 242 -5.26 -6.86 11.69
CA LYS A 242 -6.38 -6.83 12.63
C LYS A 242 -7.13 -5.51 12.50
N LEU A 243 -8.46 -5.56 12.53
CA LEU A 243 -9.35 -4.41 12.61
C LEU A 243 -10.04 -4.41 13.97
N GLN A 244 -10.03 -3.25 14.64
CA GLN A 244 -10.55 -3.10 15.97
C GLN A 244 -12.05 -2.75 15.97
N ASP A 245 -12.79 -3.36 16.88
CA ASP A 245 -14.11 -2.92 17.32
C ASP A 245 -13.99 -2.12 18.63
N HIS A 246 -14.09 -0.82 18.55
CA HIS A 246 -14.07 0.07 19.71
C HIS A 246 -15.49 0.47 20.16
N GLY A 247 -16.51 -0.31 19.83
CA GLY A 247 -17.92 -0.03 20.12
C GLY A 247 -18.55 1.06 19.25
N ASN A 248 -17.88 1.46 18.18
CA ASN A 248 -18.40 2.39 17.18
C ASN A 248 -18.59 1.64 15.86
N PRO A 249 -19.76 1.71 15.21
CA PRO A 249 -20.04 0.97 13.98
C PRO A 249 -19.38 1.63 12.76
N VAL A 250 -18.05 1.69 12.78
CA VAL A 250 -17.24 2.11 11.63
C VAL A 250 -17.46 1.10 10.50
N ARG A 251 -17.58 1.60 9.28
CA ARG A 251 -17.81 0.75 8.10
C ARG A 251 -16.54 0.71 7.27
N TYR A 252 -16.26 -0.48 6.70
CA TYR A 252 -15.09 -0.74 5.85
C TYR A 252 -15.52 -1.36 4.54
N ARG A 253 -14.82 -1.03 3.45
CA ARG A 253 -14.99 -1.65 2.13
C ARG A 253 -13.67 -1.66 1.36
N ASN A 254 -13.60 -2.36 0.24
CA ASN A 254 -12.43 -2.42 -0.64
C ASN A 254 -11.12 -2.64 0.12
N ILE A 255 -11.06 -3.73 0.91
CA ILE A 255 -9.85 -4.06 1.68
C ILE A 255 -9.00 -5.03 0.88
N TRP A 256 -7.78 -4.64 0.57
CA TRP A 256 -6.83 -5.51 -0.11
C TRP A 256 -5.40 -5.27 0.35
N ILE A 257 -4.58 -6.30 0.19
CA ILE A 257 -3.15 -6.29 0.53
C ILE A 257 -2.34 -6.88 -0.61
N ARG A 258 -1.17 -6.36 -0.84
CA ARG A 258 -0.19 -6.95 -1.77
C ARG A 258 1.21 -6.91 -1.15
N GLU A 259 1.96 -7.99 -1.31
CA GLU A 259 3.37 -8.00 -0.93
C GLU A 259 4.16 -7.06 -1.84
N ILE A 260 5.09 -6.33 -1.24
CA ILE A 260 6.05 -5.49 -1.96
C ILE A 260 7.45 -6.04 -1.72
N HIS A 261 8.29 -5.91 -2.73
CA HIS A 261 9.68 -6.30 -2.62
C HIS A 261 10.53 -5.03 -2.59
N MET A 262 11.21 -4.82 -1.48
CA MET A 262 12.20 -3.75 -1.40
C MET A 262 13.37 -4.12 -2.30
N PRO A 263 13.86 -3.18 -3.12
CA PRO A 263 15.02 -3.43 -3.98
C PRO A 263 16.21 -3.93 -3.16
N SER A 264 16.84 -5.00 -3.61
CA SER A 264 18.07 -5.49 -3.00
C SER A 264 19.25 -4.54 -3.32
N PRO A 265 20.36 -4.60 -2.58
CA PRO A 265 21.58 -3.88 -2.94
C PRO A 265 22.06 -4.20 -4.37
N GLU A 266 21.81 -5.41 -4.88
CA GLU A 266 22.13 -5.81 -6.25
C GLU A 266 21.24 -5.10 -7.28
N ASP A 267 20.02 -4.73 -6.91
CA ASP A 267 19.08 -4.02 -7.78
C ASP A 267 19.38 -2.52 -7.84
N ILE A 268 19.80 -1.92 -6.74
CA ILE A 268 20.00 -0.47 -6.59
C ILE A 268 21.45 -0.03 -6.62
N GLY A 269 22.40 -0.98 -6.60
CA GLY A 269 23.82 -0.68 -6.52
C GLY A 269 24.29 -0.31 -5.11
N SER A 270 25.58 0.01 -4.98
CA SER A 270 26.24 0.31 -3.69
C SER A 270 25.91 1.69 -3.11
N GLY A 271 24.80 2.30 -3.51
CA GLY A 271 24.37 3.62 -3.05
C GLY A 271 25.10 4.79 -3.73
N PRO A 272 24.73 6.02 -3.43
CA PRO A 272 25.34 7.18 -4.06
C PRO A 272 26.83 7.24 -3.72
N VAL A 273 27.68 7.27 -4.74
CA VAL A 273 29.09 7.69 -4.59
C VAL A 273 29.05 9.18 -4.23
N ILE A 274 29.19 9.50 -2.95
CA ILE A 274 29.38 10.90 -2.53
C ILE A 274 30.78 11.27 -3.04
N PRO A 275 30.94 12.21 -3.98
CA PRO A 275 32.26 12.68 -4.37
C PRO A 275 32.95 13.25 -3.12
N LYS A 276 34.21 12.85 -2.91
CA LYS A 276 35.04 13.42 -1.85
C LYS A 276 35.39 14.86 -2.16
#